data_5a3a43f14fb2700da9b3e573c195e827
#
_entry.id   5a3a43f14fb2700da9b3e573c195e827
#
_cell.length_a   1.000
_cell.length_b   1.000
_cell.length_c   1.000
_cell.angle_alpha   90.00
_cell.angle_beta   90.00
_cell.angle_gamma   90.00
#
_symmetry.space_group_name_H-M   'P 1'
#
loop_
_entity.id
_entity.type
_entity.pdbx_description
1 polymer ?
#
loop_
_entity_poly.entity_id
_entity_poly.type
_entity_poly.pdbx_seq_one_letter_code
_entity_poly.pdbx_strand_id
1 'polypeptide(L)'
;MFVLLLIFWIILNGKITAEILALGVVIAGAIFWFMCKFLEYSPKYELCVARNIGWILVYFVVLIVEMLKSAVTVYKRVYSRKIEIQPQMVFFNVDLESEFLRIVLANSITLTPGTITVDVDEKQFCVHALDYTLAEGIEDSVFIKLLKKMEDNING
;
A
#
# COMPACT_ATOMS: atom_id res chain seq x y z
N MET A 1 15.28 -4.55 5.31
CA MET A 1 15.03 -5.98 4.96
C MET A 1 15.80 -6.97 5.83
N PHE A 2 17.12 -6.84 6.00
CA PHE A 2 17.89 -7.76 6.84
C PHE A 2 17.33 -7.88 8.27
N VAL A 3 17.07 -6.75 8.92
CA VAL A 3 16.52 -6.72 10.29
C VAL A 3 15.09 -7.30 10.33
N LEU A 4 14.27 -7.04 9.33
CA LEU A 4 12.93 -7.61 9.22
C LEU A 4 12.97 -9.13 9.04
N LEU A 5 13.87 -9.65 8.20
CA LEU A 5 14.09 -11.08 8.03
C LEU A 5 14.54 -11.73 9.35
N LEU A 6 15.43 -11.07 10.09
CA LEU A 6 15.89 -11.56 11.38
C LEU A 6 14.76 -11.57 12.43
N ILE A 7 13.98 -10.50 12.50
CA ILE A 7 12.81 -10.43 13.40
C ILE A 7 11.81 -11.53 13.04
N PHE A 8 11.52 -11.70 11.75
CA PHE A 8 10.61 -12.74 11.27
C PHE A 8 11.11 -14.15 11.65
N TRP A 9 12.43 -14.40 11.49
CA TRP A 9 13.06 -15.63 11.92
C TRP A 9 12.87 -15.90 13.42
N ILE A 10 13.08 -14.89 14.27
CA ILE A 10 12.92 -15.01 15.71
C ILE A 10 11.47 -15.30 16.10
N ILE A 11 10.52 -14.62 15.44
CA ILE A 11 9.06 -14.84 15.68
C ILE A 11 8.67 -16.29 15.34
N LEU A 12 9.14 -16.81 14.20
CA LEU A 12 8.84 -18.18 13.77
C LEU A 12 9.42 -19.24 14.73
N ASN A 13 10.58 -18.99 15.31
CA ASN A 13 11.21 -19.94 16.25
C ASN A 13 10.60 -19.89 17.67
N GLY A 14 9.93 -18.78 18.04
CA GLY A 14 9.29 -18.61 19.36
C GLY A 14 10.22 -18.61 20.57
N LYS A 15 11.55 -18.71 20.34
CA LYS A 15 12.59 -18.71 21.40
C LYS A 15 13.79 -17.90 20.92
N ILE A 16 14.43 -17.22 21.85
CA ILE A 16 15.66 -16.46 21.58
C ILE A 16 16.82 -17.19 22.27
N THR A 17 17.57 -17.98 21.51
CA THR A 17 18.81 -18.61 21.94
C THR A 17 19.96 -18.13 21.05
N ALA A 18 21.19 -18.22 21.56
CA ALA A 18 22.37 -17.82 20.80
C ALA A 18 22.51 -18.60 19.48
N GLU A 19 22.14 -19.87 19.48
CA GLU A 19 22.16 -20.74 18.29
C GLU A 19 21.15 -20.29 17.24
N ILE A 20 19.89 -20.02 17.65
CA ILE A 20 18.82 -19.52 16.76
C ILE A 20 19.20 -18.16 16.16
N LEU A 21 19.83 -17.30 16.97
CA LEU A 21 20.25 -15.98 16.54
C LEU A 21 21.40 -16.05 15.54
N ALA A 22 22.41 -16.91 15.80
CA ALA A 22 23.53 -17.14 14.89
C ALA A 22 23.04 -17.71 13.55
N LEU A 23 22.17 -18.73 13.58
CA LEU A 23 21.58 -19.32 12.38
C LEU A 23 20.71 -18.31 11.62
N GLY A 24 19.94 -17.50 12.34
CA GLY A 24 19.12 -16.44 11.77
C GLY A 24 19.93 -15.37 11.04
N VAL A 25 21.07 -14.95 11.61
CA VAL A 25 22.00 -14.01 10.94
C VAL A 25 22.55 -14.58 9.64
N VAL A 26 22.94 -15.87 9.63
CA VAL A 26 23.47 -16.55 8.43
C VAL A 26 22.37 -16.65 7.35
N ILE A 27 21.18 -17.10 7.72
CA ILE A 27 20.07 -17.28 6.78
C ILE A 27 19.59 -15.92 6.25
N ALA A 28 19.35 -14.95 7.14
CA ALA A 28 18.92 -13.60 6.73
C ALA A 28 19.99 -12.92 5.87
N GLY A 29 21.28 -13.12 6.17
CA GLY A 29 22.38 -12.61 5.37
C GLY A 29 22.44 -13.24 3.97
N ALA A 30 22.25 -14.55 3.86
CA ALA A 30 22.22 -15.24 2.58
C ALA A 30 21.02 -14.78 1.71
N ILE A 31 19.84 -14.66 2.30
CA ILE A 31 18.64 -14.16 1.60
C ILE A 31 18.85 -12.70 1.17
N PHE A 32 19.36 -11.86 2.06
CA PHE A 32 19.62 -10.45 1.75
C PHE A 32 20.65 -10.29 0.62
N TRP A 33 21.73 -11.07 0.65
CA TRP A 33 22.72 -11.10 -0.42
C TRP A 33 22.11 -11.54 -1.76
N PHE A 34 21.28 -12.59 -1.73
CA PHE A 34 20.57 -13.07 -2.91
C PHE A 34 19.63 -11.97 -3.47
N MET A 35 18.87 -11.29 -2.62
CA MET A 35 17.98 -10.19 -3.02
C MET A 35 18.77 -9.03 -3.66
N CYS A 36 19.90 -8.64 -3.07
CA CYS A 36 20.73 -7.58 -3.63
C CYS A 36 21.33 -7.94 -4.99
N LYS A 37 21.68 -9.23 -5.19
CA LYS A 37 22.37 -9.68 -6.40
C LYS A 37 21.41 -9.98 -7.56
N PHE A 38 20.26 -10.58 -7.29
CA PHE A 38 19.35 -11.09 -8.33
C PHE A 38 18.09 -10.25 -8.51
N LEU A 39 17.64 -9.52 -7.48
CA LEU A 39 16.45 -8.69 -7.55
C LEU A 39 16.77 -7.18 -7.63
N GLU A 40 18.03 -6.81 -7.84
CA GLU A 40 18.49 -5.43 -7.91
C GLU A 40 18.06 -4.57 -6.70
N TYR A 41 17.85 -5.25 -5.56
CA TYR A 41 17.39 -4.59 -4.33
C TYR A 41 18.45 -3.61 -3.81
N SER A 42 18.11 -2.33 -3.78
CA SER A 42 19.00 -1.29 -3.26
C SER A 42 18.76 -1.05 -1.76
N PRO A 43 19.78 -1.19 -0.90
CA PRO A 43 19.66 -0.90 0.54
C PRO A 43 19.31 0.57 0.84
N LYS A 44 19.40 1.47 -0.15
CA LYS A 44 18.94 2.86 -0.02
C LYS A 44 17.44 2.96 0.27
N TYR A 45 16.65 2.01 -0.23
CA TYR A 45 15.21 1.96 0.07
C TYR A 45 14.92 1.71 1.55
N GLU A 46 15.78 1.01 2.28
CA GLU A 46 15.59 0.80 3.73
C GLU A 46 15.70 2.09 4.54
N LEU A 47 16.67 2.93 4.22
CA LEU A 47 16.83 4.23 4.88
C LEU A 47 15.63 5.14 4.55
N CYS A 48 15.14 5.07 3.32
CA CYS A 48 13.98 5.84 2.88
C CYS A 48 12.71 5.40 3.63
N VAL A 49 12.47 4.10 3.74
CA VAL A 49 11.34 3.54 4.50
C VAL A 49 11.47 3.89 5.99
N ALA A 50 12.67 3.76 6.57
CA ALA A 50 12.90 4.10 7.97
C ALA A 50 12.66 5.59 8.26
N ARG A 51 13.06 6.49 7.34
CA ARG A 51 12.81 7.93 7.45
C ARG A 51 11.31 8.26 7.35
N ASN A 52 10.58 7.49 6.56
CA ASN A 52 9.15 7.71 6.31
C ASN A 52 8.23 6.82 7.17
N ILE A 53 8.75 6.09 8.17
CA ILE A 53 7.95 5.14 8.95
C ILE A 53 6.73 5.82 9.61
N GLY A 54 6.87 7.07 10.06
CA GLY A 54 5.78 7.85 10.63
C GLY A 54 4.64 8.09 9.62
N TRP A 55 4.99 8.47 8.39
CA TRP A 55 4.01 8.67 7.31
C TRP A 55 3.37 7.37 6.85
N ILE A 56 4.13 6.27 6.83
CA ILE A 56 3.62 4.94 6.52
C ILE A 56 2.57 4.51 7.55
N LEU A 57 2.83 4.74 8.84
CA LEU A 57 1.87 4.44 9.91
C LEU A 57 0.60 5.30 9.79
N VAL A 58 0.76 6.60 9.53
CA VAL A 58 -0.38 7.50 9.29
C VAL A 58 -1.19 7.03 8.08
N TYR A 59 -0.51 6.68 6.98
CA TYR A 59 -1.15 6.15 5.78
C TYR A 59 -1.96 4.88 6.07
N PHE A 60 -1.39 3.96 6.83
CA PHE A 60 -2.06 2.70 7.21
C PHE A 60 -3.31 2.95 8.05
N VAL A 61 -3.25 3.88 9.01
CA VAL A 61 -4.41 4.26 9.83
C VAL A 61 -5.49 4.89 8.95
N VAL A 62 -5.11 5.81 8.04
CA VAL A 62 -6.05 6.44 7.10
C VAL A 62 -6.68 5.39 6.19
N LEU A 63 -5.91 4.44 5.68
CA LEU A 63 -6.40 3.33 4.85
C LEU A 63 -7.50 2.54 5.58
N ILE A 64 -7.25 2.15 6.84
CA ILE A 64 -8.25 1.43 7.65
C ILE A 64 -9.52 2.28 7.84
N VAL A 65 -9.37 3.56 8.15
CA VAL A 65 -10.52 4.45 8.35
C VAL A 65 -11.34 4.60 7.08
N GLU A 66 -10.71 4.81 5.93
CA GLU A 66 -11.41 4.92 4.64
C GLU A 66 -12.06 3.60 4.20
N MET A 67 -11.40 2.46 4.45
CA MET A 67 -12.00 1.14 4.24
C MET A 67 -13.28 0.96 5.08
N LEU A 68 -13.26 1.33 6.36
CA LEU A 68 -14.43 1.22 7.23
C LEU A 68 -15.56 2.15 6.80
N LYS A 69 -15.27 3.40 6.44
CA LYS A 69 -16.26 4.36 5.92
C LYS A 69 -16.94 3.84 4.66
N SER A 70 -16.13 3.36 3.72
CA SER A 70 -16.64 2.82 2.46
C SER A 70 -17.44 1.55 2.68
N ALA A 71 -17.00 0.64 3.55
CA ALA A 71 -17.74 -0.55 3.92
C ALA A 71 -19.13 -0.22 4.47
N VAL A 72 -19.24 0.81 5.35
CA VAL A 72 -20.54 1.27 5.87
C VAL A 72 -21.42 1.84 4.76
N THR A 73 -20.83 2.54 3.80
CA THR A 73 -21.57 3.10 2.64
C THR A 73 -22.12 2.00 1.74
N VAL A 74 -21.30 1.01 1.40
CA VAL A 74 -21.71 -0.16 0.61
C VAL A 74 -22.78 -0.97 1.37
N TYR A 75 -22.56 -1.20 2.68
CA TYR A 75 -23.53 -1.89 3.53
C TYR A 75 -24.91 -1.22 3.50
N LYS A 76 -24.96 0.11 3.69
CA LYS A 76 -26.22 0.88 3.61
C LYS A 76 -26.94 0.72 2.26
N ARG A 77 -26.19 0.61 1.16
CA ARG A 77 -26.75 0.41 -0.19
C ARG A 77 -27.32 -0.98 -0.37
N VAL A 78 -26.62 -2.01 0.09
CA VAL A 78 -27.07 -3.41 0.02
C VAL A 78 -28.40 -3.61 0.78
N TYR A 79 -28.56 -2.94 1.93
CA TYR A 79 -29.77 -3.01 2.74
C TYR A 79 -30.83 -1.95 2.39
N SER A 80 -30.58 -1.14 1.36
CA SER A 80 -31.57 -0.19 0.85
C SER A 80 -32.69 -0.92 0.07
N ARG A 81 -33.93 -0.51 0.27
CA ARG A 81 -35.08 -1.05 -0.49
C ARG A 81 -35.06 -0.72 -1.99
N LYS A 82 -34.35 0.33 -2.39
CA LYS A 82 -34.12 0.70 -3.78
C LYS A 82 -32.65 0.50 -4.08
N ILE A 83 -32.35 -0.54 -4.86
CA ILE A 83 -31.00 -0.82 -5.36
C ILE A 83 -30.82 -0.04 -6.66
N GLU A 84 -30.37 1.19 -6.57
CA GLU A 84 -29.95 2.00 -7.72
C GLU A 84 -28.42 1.98 -7.76
N ILE A 85 -27.85 0.94 -8.35
CA ILE A 85 -26.41 0.82 -8.57
C ILE A 85 -26.15 1.22 -10.02
N GLN A 86 -25.23 2.17 -10.22
CA GLN A 86 -24.77 2.60 -11.54
C GLN A 86 -23.28 2.37 -11.66
N PRO A 87 -22.85 1.15 -12.01
CA PRO A 87 -21.44 0.84 -12.18
C PRO A 87 -20.86 1.65 -13.33
N GLN A 88 -19.68 2.20 -13.12
CA GLN A 88 -18.99 2.91 -14.20
C GLN A 88 -17.47 2.84 -14.07
N MET A 89 -16.83 3.10 -15.20
CA MET A 89 -15.38 3.26 -15.28
C MET A 89 -15.03 4.73 -15.12
N VAL A 90 -14.12 5.02 -14.22
CA VAL A 90 -13.61 6.37 -13.96
C VAL A 90 -12.16 6.42 -14.33
N PHE A 91 -11.77 7.43 -15.10
CA PHE A 91 -10.39 7.67 -15.51
C PHE A 91 -9.92 8.97 -14.87
N PHE A 92 -8.78 8.93 -14.24
CA PHE A 92 -8.16 10.12 -13.63
C PHE A 92 -6.63 10.01 -13.68
N ASN A 93 -5.98 11.16 -13.61
CA ASN A 93 -4.54 11.24 -13.63
C ASN A 93 -3.99 11.56 -12.24
N VAL A 94 -2.92 10.88 -11.86
CA VAL A 94 -2.21 11.14 -10.61
C VAL A 94 -0.75 11.45 -10.92
N ASP A 95 -0.29 12.58 -10.43
CA ASP A 95 1.09 13.01 -10.60
C ASP A 95 1.96 12.43 -9.48
N LEU A 96 2.25 11.13 -9.59
CA LEU A 96 3.21 10.37 -8.79
C LEU A 96 4.28 9.82 -9.74
N GLU A 97 5.54 10.16 -9.50
CA GLU A 97 6.66 9.68 -10.32
C GLU A 97 7.07 8.27 -9.95
N SER A 98 7.00 7.93 -8.67
CA SER A 98 7.37 6.62 -8.16
C SER A 98 6.34 5.55 -8.56
N GLU A 99 6.79 4.55 -9.33
CA GLU A 99 5.99 3.38 -9.70
C GLU A 99 5.48 2.63 -8.45
N PHE A 100 6.33 2.49 -7.44
CA PHE A 100 5.96 1.86 -6.17
C PHE A 100 4.79 2.57 -5.50
N LEU A 101 4.78 3.91 -5.46
CA LEU A 101 3.69 4.67 -4.85
C LEU A 101 2.40 4.60 -5.68
N ARG A 102 2.51 4.49 -7.01
CA ARG A 102 1.34 4.23 -7.88
C ARG A 102 0.71 2.87 -7.59
N ILE A 103 1.53 1.82 -7.41
CA ILE A 103 1.06 0.50 -7.03
C ILE A 103 0.40 0.52 -5.64
N VAL A 104 0.97 1.23 -4.68
CA VAL A 104 0.38 1.39 -3.34
C VAL A 104 -0.99 2.08 -3.44
N LEU A 105 -1.12 3.14 -4.26
CA LEU A 105 -2.40 3.82 -4.49
C LEU A 105 -3.42 2.89 -5.13
N ALA A 106 -3.06 2.17 -6.19
CA ALA A 106 -3.93 1.22 -6.88
C ALA A 106 -4.48 0.15 -5.94
N ASN A 107 -3.61 -0.42 -5.11
CA ASN A 107 -4.00 -1.39 -4.10
C ASN A 107 -4.91 -0.78 -3.02
N SER A 108 -4.65 0.45 -2.60
CA SER A 108 -5.48 1.14 -1.59
C SER A 108 -6.89 1.43 -2.10
N ILE A 109 -7.02 1.83 -3.37
CA ILE A 109 -8.31 2.01 -4.04
C ILE A 109 -9.06 0.67 -4.10
N THR A 110 -8.37 -0.41 -4.45
CA THR A 110 -8.96 -1.76 -4.55
C THR A 110 -9.35 -2.32 -3.17
N LEU A 111 -8.58 -2.01 -2.12
CA LEU A 111 -8.91 -2.39 -0.75
C LEU A 111 -10.13 -1.62 -0.20
N THR A 112 -10.48 -0.50 -0.81
CA THR A 112 -11.66 0.29 -0.42
C THR A 112 -12.91 -0.33 -1.03
N PRO A 113 -13.86 -0.87 -0.24
CA PRO A 113 -15.06 -1.53 -0.75
C PRO A 113 -15.84 -0.68 -1.75
N GLY A 114 -16.19 -1.26 -2.89
CA GLY A 114 -16.95 -0.61 -3.95
C GLY A 114 -16.13 0.04 -5.04
N THR A 115 -14.81 -0.08 -5.00
CA THR A 115 -13.89 0.36 -6.06
C THR A 115 -12.86 -0.72 -6.36
N ILE A 116 -12.49 -0.87 -7.64
CA ILE A 116 -11.44 -1.80 -8.09
C ILE A 116 -10.60 -1.07 -9.14
N THR A 117 -9.30 -1.02 -8.95
CA THR A 117 -8.39 -0.55 -9.96
C THR A 117 -8.25 -1.61 -11.04
N VAL A 118 -8.60 -1.25 -12.27
CA VAL A 118 -8.60 -2.15 -13.43
C VAL A 118 -7.28 -2.07 -14.17
N ASP A 119 -6.75 -0.86 -14.32
CA ASP A 119 -5.51 -0.61 -15.04
C ASP A 119 -4.81 0.64 -14.52
N VAL A 120 -3.49 0.67 -14.65
CA VAL A 120 -2.65 1.82 -14.34
C VAL A 120 -1.62 1.96 -15.45
N ASP A 121 -1.85 2.92 -16.34
CA ASP A 121 -0.93 3.25 -17.43
C ASP A 121 -0.20 4.55 -17.10
N GLU A 122 1.11 4.44 -16.84
CA GLU A 122 1.96 5.53 -16.37
C GLU A 122 1.32 6.34 -15.23
N LYS A 123 0.68 7.47 -15.54
CA LYS A 123 0.02 8.37 -14.57
C LYS A 123 -1.51 8.28 -14.60
N GLN A 124 -2.07 7.55 -15.56
CA GLN A 124 -3.52 7.39 -15.72
C GLN A 124 -4.02 6.15 -14.99
N PHE A 125 -5.00 6.33 -14.14
CA PHE A 125 -5.70 5.26 -13.42
C PHE A 125 -7.05 5.01 -14.05
N CYS A 126 -7.37 3.73 -14.28
CA CYS A 126 -8.68 3.26 -14.66
C CYS A 126 -9.29 2.49 -13.48
N VAL A 127 -10.36 3.01 -12.91
CA VAL A 127 -11.02 2.44 -11.74
C VAL A 127 -12.46 2.11 -12.06
N HIS A 128 -12.86 0.88 -11.81
CA HIS A 128 -14.25 0.48 -11.82
C HIS A 128 -14.87 0.76 -10.45
N ALA A 129 -15.91 1.59 -10.43
CA ALA A 129 -16.68 1.90 -9.23
C ALA A 129 -18.06 1.26 -9.32
N LEU A 130 -18.49 0.67 -8.20
CA LEU A 130 -19.85 0.13 -8.05
C LEU A 130 -20.92 1.21 -8.23
N ASP A 131 -20.57 2.45 -7.90
CA ASP A 131 -21.43 3.62 -8.05
C ASP A 131 -20.56 4.86 -8.16
N TYR A 132 -20.97 5.84 -8.97
CA TYR A 132 -20.24 7.09 -9.17
C TYR A 132 -19.86 7.80 -7.87
N THR A 133 -20.78 7.82 -6.92
CA THR A 133 -20.54 8.49 -5.63
C THR A 133 -19.40 7.88 -4.80
N LEU A 134 -19.02 6.62 -5.07
CA LEU A 134 -17.88 5.96 -4.44
C LEU A 134 -16.55 6.34 -5.13
N ALA A 135 -16.62 6.77 -6.36
CA ALA A 135 -15.47 7.25 -7.14
C ALA A 135 -15.31 8.78 -7.07
N GLU A 136 -16.35 9.49 -6.63
CA GLU A 136 -16.36 10.95 -6.52
C GLU A 136 -15.27 11.40 -5.54
N GLY A 137 -14.37 12.28 -6.01
CA GLY A 137 -13.30 12.82 -5.19
C GLY A 137 -12.08 11.90 -5.00
N ILE A 138 -11.95 10.78 -5.75
CA ILE A 138 -10.74 9.94 -5.71
C ILE A 138 -9.51 10.77 -6.08
N GLU A 139 -9.62 11.68 -7.03
CA GLU A 139 -8.52 12.56 -7.48
C GLU A 139 -7.98 13.46 -6.35
N ASP A 140 -8.85 13.88 -5.44
CA ASP A 140 -8.53 14.70 -4.26
C ASP A 140 -8.39 13.90 -2.98
N SER A 141 -8.29 12.58 -3.08
CA SER A 141 -8.28 11.68 -1.94
C SER A 141 -7.12 11.95 -0.98
N VAL A 142 -7.37 11.64 0.28
CA VAL A 142 -6.35 11.72 1.34
C VAL A 142 -5.16 10.81 1.00
N PHE A 143 -5.37 9.70 0.29
CA PHE A 143 -4.34 8.79 -0.17
C PHE A 143 -3.31 9.49 -1.07
N ILE A 144 -3.79 10.19 -2.10
CA ILE A 144 -2.93 10.90 -3.06
C ILE A 144 -2.11 11.97 -2.35
N LYS A 145 -2.75 12.76 -1.46
CA LYS A 145 -2.08 13.82 -0.68
C LYS A 145 -0.97 13.27 0.23
N LEU A 146 -1.22 12.12 0.87
CA LEU A 146 -0.23 11.48 1.73
C LEU A 146 0.92 10.88 0.91
N LEU A 147 0.62 10.21 -0.21
CA LEU A 147 1.64 9.62 -1.08
C LEU A 147 2.53 10.68 -1.72
N LYS A 148 1.97 11.83 -2.15
CA LYS A 148 2.78 12.97 -2.62
C LYS A 148 3.72 13.48 -1.54
N LYS A 149 3.27 13.65 -0.30
CA LYS A 149 4.15 14.04 0.82
C LYS A 149 5.26 13.01 1.08
N MET A 150 4.95 11.72 0.94
CA MET A 150 5.98 10.67 1.05
C MET A 150 6.99 10.77 -0.09
N GLU A 151 6.54 11.00 -1.31
CA GLU A 151 7.39 11.17 -2.49
C GLU A 151 8.32 12.37 -2.36
N ASP A 152 7.80 13.51 -1.94
CA ASP A 152 8.59 14.73 -1.70
C ASP A 152 9.69 14.49 -0.65
N ASN A 153 9.37 13.74 0.42
CA ASN A 153 10.35 13.37 1.44
C ASN A 153 11.39 12.34 0.95
N ILE A 154 11.09 11.59 -0.10
CA ILE A 154 12.01 10.62 -0.70
C ILE A 154 13.00 11.34 -1.61
N ASN A 155 12.52 12.33 -2.37
CA ASN A 155 13.29 13.04 -3.38
C ASN A 155 14.10 14.23 -2.80
N GLY A 156 13.79 14.73 -1.61
CA GLY A 156 14.51 15.80 -0.88
C GLY A 156 15.46 15.23 0.17
#